data_ecad60c17c24b3662b99ff8e66adafe5
#
_entry.id   ecad60c17c24b3662b99ff8e66adafe5
#
_cell.length_a   1.000
_cell.length_b   1.000
_cell.length_c   1.000
_cell.angle_alpha   90.00
_cell.angle_beta   90.00
_cell.angle_gamma   90.00
#
_symmetry.space_group_name_H-M   'P 1'
#
loop_
_entity.id
_entity.type
_entity.pdbx_description
1 polymer ?
#
loop_
_entity_poly.entity_id
_entity_poly.type
_entity_poly.pdbx_seq_one_letter_code
_entity_poly.pdbx_strand_id
1 'polypeptide(L)'
;MVKTERMQVEEADQTPGNAWLVGLAAWFIPGMGHLMQKKWVRAALMGGAVWACFFIGLAMGGHMYDLSNGNSTSSTLLQVPPMIANLGTGALFIISWLLGVGFAEDVVQAARVTYEYGNTFLLIAGLMNYLVMLDAFDIAAGRKS
;
A
#
# COMPACT_ATOMS: atom_id res chain seq x y z
N MET A 1 -17.54 -8.96 -38.71
CA MET A 1 -17.74 -7.51 -38.60
C MET A 1 -18.09 -7.09 -37.17
N VAL A 2 -19.15 -7.57 -36.56
CA VAL A 2 -19.58 -7.23 -35.20
C VAL A 2 -18.55 -7.57 -34.09
N LYS A 3 -17.78 -8.63 -34.26
CA LYS A 3 -16.76 -9.05 -33.26
C LYS A 3 -15.54 -8.14 -33.27
N THR A 4 -15.17 -7.61 -34.43
CA THR A 4 -14.04 -6.69 -34.61
C THR A 4 -14.36 -5.31 -34.08
N GLU A 5 -15.61 -4.83 -34.25
CA GLU A 5 -16.06 -3.57 -33.69
C GLU A 5 -16.16 -3.61 -32.17
N ARG A 6 -16.60 -4.74 -31.59
CA ARG A 6 -16.63 -4.91 -30.13
C ARG A 6 -15.22 -4.92 -29.52
N MET A 7 -14.24 -5.54 -30.19
CA MET A 7 -12.85 -5.50 -29.72
C MET A 7 -12.27 -4.08 -29.80
N GLN A 8 -12.59 -3.32 -30.84
CA GLN A 8 -12.13 -1.93 -30.96
C GLN A 8 -12.78 -0.98 -29.96
N VAL A 9 -14.05 -1.21 -29.60
CA VAL A 9 -14.75 -0.43 -28.56
C VAL A 9 -14.22 -0.78 -27.16
N GLU A 10 -13.85 -2.03 -26.93
CA GLU A 10 -13.27 -2.49 -25.68
C GLU A 10 -11.82 -1.99 -25.51
N GLU A 11 -11.07 -1.84 -26.61
CA GLU A 11 -9.73 -1.29 -26.64
C GLU A 11 -9.71 0.25 -26.52
N ALA A 12 -10.76 0.92 -26.97
CA ALA A 12 -10.88 2.38 -26.91
C ALA A 12 -11.25 2.93 -25.53
N ASP A 13 -11.71 2.08 -24.58
CA ASP A 13 -12.05 2.51 -23.21
C ASP A 13 -10.84 2.50 -22.25
N GLN A 14 -9.67 2.11 -22.73
CA GLN A 14 -8.41 2.20 -21.96
C GLN A 14 -7.65 3.49 -22.28
N THR A 15 -8.27 4.64 -21.98
CA THR A 15 -7.58 5.92 -22.09
C THR A 15 -6.49 6.02 -21.02
N PRO A 16 -5.30 6.57 -21.34
CA PRO A 16 -4.22 6.78 -20.39
C PRO A 16 -4.63 7.52 -19.11
N GLY A 17 -5.69 8.33 -19.17
CA GLY A 17 -6.26 9.03 -18.03
C GLY A 17 -6.84 8.09 -16.98
N ASN A 18 -7.40 6.95 -17.35
CA ASN A 18 -7.98 5.99 -16.41
C ASN A 18 -6.92 5.16 -15.67
N ALA A 19 -5.74 4.93 -16.27
CA ALA A 19 -4.67 4.17 -15.63
C ALA A 19 -4.14 4.86 -14.37
N TRP A 20 -4.03 6.18 -14.37
CA TRP A 20 -3.63 6.96 -13.19
C TRP A 20 -4.64 6.87 -12.05
N LEU A 21 -5.93 6.93 -12.37
CA LEU A 21 -7.00 6.77 -11.39
C LEU A 21 -6.98 5.38 -10.75
N VAL A 22 -6.77 4.34 -11.56
CA VAL A 22 -6.63 2.96 -11.09
C VAL A 22 -5.40 2.81 -10.18
N GLY A 23 -4.26 3.39 -10.57
CA GLY A 23 -3.06 3.41 -9.75
C GLY A 23 -3.25 4.11 -8.41
N LEU A 24 -3.84 5.31 -8.41
CA LEU A 24 -4.15 6.05 -7.19
C LEU A 24 -5.13 5.31 -6.28
N ALA A 25 -6.18 4.70 -6.86
CA ALA A 25 -7.14 3.89 -6.11
C ALA A 25 -6.47 2.66 -5.48
N ALA A 26 -5.56 2.01 -6.22
CA ALA A 26 -4.79 0.87 -5.73
C ALA A 26 -3.84 1.25 -4.59
N TRP A 27 -3.22 2.45 -4.67
CA TRP A 27 -2.38 2.97 -3.60
C TRP A 27 -3.19 3.30 -2.35
N PHE A 28 -4.33 3.97 -2.54
CA PHE A 28 -5.15 4.43 -1.42
C PHE A 28 -5.77 3.25 -0.66
N ILE A 29 -6.38 2.29 -1.38
CA ILE A 29 -6.94 1.06 -0.80
C ILE A 29 -6.26 -0.14 -1.44
N PRO A 30 -5.43 -0.90 -0.69
CA PRO A 30 -4.75 -2.07 -1.21
C PRO A 30 -5.71 -3.07 -1.89
N GLY A 31 -5.47 -3.35 -3.18
CA GLY A 31 -6.29 -4.23 -3.99
C GLY A 31 -7.42 -3.56 -4.80
N MET A 32 -7.78 -2.29 -4.51
CA MET A 32 -8.88 -1.60 -5.20
C MET A 32 -8.64 -1.47 -6.71
N GLY A 33 -7.42 -1.20 -7.15
CA GLY A 33 -7.11 -1.09 -8.57
C GLY A 33 -7.40 -2.36 -9.36
N HIS A 34 -7.17 -3.54 -8.77
CA HIS A 34 -7.50 -4.83 -9.37
C HIS A 34 -9.01 -5.10 -9.34
N LEU A 35 -9.72 -4.63 -8.29
CA LEU A 35 -11.19 -4.71 -8.22
C LEU A 35 -11.83 -3.90 -9.34
N MET A 36 -11.35 -2.69 -9.60
CA MET A 36 -11.85 -1.83 -10.70
C MET A 36 -11.69 -2.51 -12.06
N GLN A 37 -10.67 -3.36 -12.22
CA GLN A 37 -10.41 -4.12 -13.43
C GLN A 37 -11.09 -5.50 -13.45
N LYS A 38 -12.01 -5.76 -12.49
CA LYS A 38 -12.73 -7.04 -12.34
C LYS A 38 -11.82 -8.26 -12.14
N LYS A 39 -10.57 -8.04 -11.69
CA LYS A 39 -9.58 -9.10 -11.39
C LYS A 39 -9.68 -9.50 -9.91
N TRP A 40 -10.80 -10.10 -9.54
CA TRP A 40 -11.15 -10.41 -8.14
C TRP A 40 -10.11 -11.25 -7.39
N VAL A 41 -9.55 -12.26 -8.07
CA VAL A 41 -8.56 -13.16 -7.45
C VAL A 41 -7.27 -12.41 -7.12
N ARG A 42 -6.77 -11.60 -8.07
CA ARG A 42 -5.57 -10.77 -7.84
C ARG A 42 -5.82 -9.74 -6.74
N ALA A 43 -6.97 -9.09 -6.75
CA ALA A 43 -7.37 -8.14 -5.72
C ALA A 43 -7.38 -8.78 -4.33
N ALA A 44 -7.99 -9.96 -4.19
CA ALA A 44 -8.08 -10.67 -2.93
C ALA A 44 -6.71 -11.15 -2.44
N LEU A 45 -5.88 -11.72 -3.31
CA LEU A 45 -4.57 -12.24 -2.91
C LEU A 45 -3.58 -11.11 -2.59
N MET A 46 -3.42 -10.14 -3.49
CA MET A 46 -2.44 -9.07 -3.32
C MET A 46 -2.90 -8.06 -2.26
N GLY A 47 -4.16 -7.60 -2.33
CA GLY A 47 -4.74 -6.73 -1.32
C GLY A 47 -4.78 -7.42 0.04
N GLY A 48 -5.26 -8.65 0.11
CA GLY A 48 -5.33 -9.44 1.34
C GLY A 48 -3.96 -9.64 2.01
N ALA A 49 -2.90 -9.86 1.22
CA ALA A 49 -1.54 -9.97 1.76
C ALA A 49 -1.07 -8.66 2.39
N VAL A 50 -1.32 -7.52 1.76
CA VAL A 50 -0.99 -6.19 2.32
C VAL A 50 -1.74 -5.96 3.62
N TRP A 51 -3.06 -6.21 3.64
CA TRP A 51 -3.88 -6.07 4.84
C TRP A 51 -3.40 -6.99 5.96
N ALA A 52 -3.11 -8.25 5.66
CA ALA A 52 -2.60 -9.22 6.65
C ALA A 52 -1.27 -8.75 7.25
N CYS A 53 -0.29 -8.37 6.43
CA CYS A 53 1.00 -7.85 6.91
C CYS A 53 0.81 -6.61 7.79
N PHE A 54 -0.07 -5.69 7.39
CA PHE A 54 -0.33 -4.48 8.15
C PHE A 54 -0.90 -4.77 9.53
N PHE A 55 -1.96 -5.59 9.62
CA PHE A 55 -2.57 -5.91 10.91
C PHE A 55 -1.68 -6.78 11.80
N ILE A 56 -0.94 -7.72 11.22
CA ILE A 56 0.06 -8.51 11.96
C ILE A 56 1.13 -7.57 12.52
N GLY A 57 1.63 -6.63 11.70
CA GLY A 57 2.62 -5.66 12.14
C GLY A 57 2.16 -4.83 13.33
N LEU A 58 0.93 -4.29 13.29
CA LEU A 58 0.34 -3.56 14.40
C LEU A 58 0.12 -4.45 15.63
N ALA A 59 -0.39 -5.67 15.45
CA ALA A 59 -0.63 -6.62 16.55
C ALA A 59 0.66 -7.04 17.28
N MET A 60 1.79 -7.08 16.56
CA MET A 60 3.12 -7.36 17.11
C MET A 60 3.73 -6.14 17.80
N GLY A 61 3.06 -4.99 17.80
CA GLY A 61 3.51 -3.75 18.41
C GLY A 61 4.46 -2.94 17.53
N GLY A 62 4.39 -3.12 16.22
CA GLY A 62 5.21 -2.36 15.27
C GLY A 62 4.91 -0.85 15.33
N HIS A 63 5.96 -0.06 15.09
CA HIS A 63 5.91 1.40 15.08
C HIS A 63 5.89 1.94 13.65
N MET A 64 5.02 2.92 13.41
CA MET A 64 4.92 3.63 12.14
C MET A 64 5.68 4.96 12.25
N TYR A 65 6.56 5.19 11.30
CA TYR A 65 7.39 6.39 11.26
C TYR A 65 6.66 7.54 10.58
N ASP A 66 6.67 8.72 11.22
CA ASP A 66 6.21 9.98 10.65
C ASP A 66 7.28 11.09 10.81
N LEU A 67 7.04 12.23 10.18
CA LEU A 67 7.95 13.40 10.27
C LEU A 67 7.79 14.18 11.59
N SER A 68 6.77 13.91 12.38
CA SER A 68 6.42 14.68 13.57
C SER A 68 7.34 14.38 14.76
N ASN A 69 7.88 13.19 14.83
CA ASN A 69 8.70 12.72 15.96
C ASN A 69 10.20 13.03 15.80
N GLY A 70 10.56 13.95 14.90
CA GLY A 70 11.94 14.32 14.56
C GLY A 70 12.73 15.09 15.62
N ASN A 71 12.52 14.85 16.92
CA ASN A 71 13.28 15.49 17.99
C ASN A 71 14.66 14.86 18.27
N SER A 72 15.04 13.82 17.57
CA SER A 72 16.37 13.23 17.68
C SER A 72 17.30 13.73 16.56
N THR A 73 18.24 14.53 16.94
CA THR A 73 19.28 15.22 16.13
C THR A 73 20.17 14.27 15.30
N SER A 74 20.00 12.98 15.46
CA SER A 74 20.80 11.97 14.77
C SER A 74 19.92 11.12 13.89
N SER A 75 19.75 11.55 12.67
CA SER A 75 19.34 10.67 11.56
C SER A 75 17.94 10.82 10.98
N THR A 76 17.53 12.05 10.71
CA THR A 76 16.41 12.28 9.76
C THR A 76 16.59 11.46 8.47
N LEU A 77 17.81 11.30 7.99
CA LEU A 77 18.12 10.47 6.82
C LEU A 77 17.83 8.97 7.02
N LEU A 78 17.96 8.45 8.24
CA LEU A 78 17.67 7.03 8.53
C LEU A 78 16.16 6.77 8.73
N GLN A 79 15.37 7.80 9.05
CA GLN A 79 13.92 7.69 9.22
C GLN A 79 13.15 7.82 7.90
N VAL A 80 13.74 8.47 6.89
CA VAL A 80 13.10 8.69 5.58
C VAL A 80 12.72 7.38 4.88
N PRO A 81 13.59 6.36 4.74
CA PRO A 81 13.21 5.13 4.07
C PRO A 81 12.03 4.38 4.71
N PRO A 82 12.01 4.13 6.03
CA PRO A 82 10.86 3.48 6.66
C PRO A 82 9.59 4.32 6.60
N MET A 83 9.68 5.65 6.67
CA MET A 83 8.56 6.54 6.52
C MET A 83 7.95 6.42 5.10
N ILE A 84 8.76 6.45 4.03
CA ILE A 84 8.29 6.26 2.66
C ILE A 84 7.62 4.89 2.50
N ALA A 85 8.22 3.84 3.08
CA ALA A 85 7.62 2.51 3.06
C ALA A 85 6.26 2.49 3.76
N ASN A 86 6.13 3.07 4.95
CA ASN A 86 4.86 3.15 5.67
C ASN A 86 3.80 3.96 4.92
N LEU A 87 4.19 5.08 4.28
CA LEU A 87 3.31 5.87 3.43
C LEU A 87 2.73 5.05 2.26
N GLY A 88 3.45 4.01 1.83
CA GLY A 88 2.99 3.06 0.83
C GLY A 88 1.69 2.35 1.21
N THR A 89 1.36 2.20 2.48
CA THR A 89 0.09 1.59 2.91
C THR A 89 -1.15 2.45 2.62
N GLY A 90 -0.97 3.70 2.15
CA GLY A 90 -2.04 4.57 1.68
C GLY A 90 -3.05 4.93 2.77
N ALA A 91 -4.33 4.59 2.57
CA ALA A 91 -5.39 4.89 3.54
C ALA A 91 -5.14 4.27 4.92
N LEU A 92 -4.50 3.11 5.00
CA LEU A 92 -4.18 2.47 6.28
C LEU A 92 -3.24 3.33 7.12
N PHE A 93 -2.24 3.98 6.48
CA PHE A 93 -1.38 4.95 7.15
C PHE A 93 -2.18 6.13 7.71
N ILE A 94 -3.05 6.71 6.87
CA ILE A 94 -3.85 7.88 7.25
C ILE A 94 -4.79 7.53 8.41
N ILE A 95 -5.46 6.38 8.35
CA ILE A 95 -6.37 5.91 9.40
C ILE A 95 -5.59 5.67 10.70
N SER A 96 -4.44 5.00 10.64
CA SER A 96 -3.58 4.76 11.80
C SER A 96 -3.10 6.07 12.43
N TRP A 97 -2.74 7.04 11.60
CA TRP A 97 -2.33 8.37 12.06
C TRP A 97 -3.46 9.11 12.77
N LEU A 98 -4.67 9.10 12.20
CA LEU A 98 -5.86 9.72 12.81
C LEU A 98 -6.26 9.06 14.14
N LEU A 99 -6.07 7.75 14.24
CA LEU A 99 -6.39 6.98 15.45
C LEU A 99 -5.24 6.95 16.45
N GLY A 100 -4.05 7.45 16.09
CA GLY A 100 -2.85 7.40 16.93
C GLY A 100 -2.30 5.99 17.12
N VAL A 101 -2.73 5.02 16.30
CA VAL A 101 -2.33 3.61 16.42
C VAL A 101 -1.02 3.37 15.68
N GLY A 102 -0.02 2.81 16.38
CA GLY A 102 1.29 2.53 15.81
C GLY A 102 2.25 3.74 15.85
N PHE A 103 1.85 4.91 16.34
CA PHE A 103 2.70 6.11 16.44
C PHE A 103 3.14 6.41 17.87
N ALA A 104 2.59 5.71 18.86
CA ALA A 104 3.00 5.91 20.25
C ALA A 104 4.41 5.36 20.48
N GLU A 105 5.31 6.21 20.95
CA GLU A 105 6.62 5.80 21.47
C GLU A 105 6.43 5.20 22.87
N ASP A 106 6.10 3.93 22.93
CA ASP A 106 5.99 3.21 24.20
C ASP A 106 7.24 2.36 24.43
N VAL A 107 8.03 2.74 25.44
CA VAL A 107 9.24 2.02 25.85
C VAL A 107 8.93 0.56 26.16
N VAL A 108 7.74 0.27 26.70
CA VAL A 108 7.29 -1.10 26.99
C VAL A 108 7.06 -1.90 25.71
N GLN A 109 6.53 -1.28 24.66
CA GLN A 109 6.35 -1.92 23.36
C GLN A 109 7.70 -2.14 22.66
N ALA A 110 8.58 -1.15 22.70
CA ALA A 110 9.92 -1.27 22.10
C ALA A 110 10.77 -2.37 22.75
N ALA A 111 10.50 -2.70 24.03
CA ALA A 111 11.17 -3.79 24.73
C ALA A 111 10.62 -5.19 24.39
N ARG A 112 9.53 -5.29 23.63
CA ARG A 112 8.98 -6.60 23.20
C ARG A 112 9.87 -7.25 22.14
N VAL A 113 10.09 -8.56 22.30
CA VAL A 113 10.84 -9.36 21.30
C VAL A 113 10.20 -9.30 19.90
N THR A 114 8.89 -9.08 19.82
CA THR A 114 8.12 -9.01 18.59
C THR A 114 8.14 -7.65 17.90
N TYR A 115 8.66 -6.61 18.56
CA TYR A 115 8.64 -5.23 18.06
C TYR A 115 9.31 -5.06 16.70
N GLU A 116 10.52 -5.60 16.56
CA GLU A 116 11.28 -5.53 15.30
C GLU A 116 10.59 -6.28 14.15
N TYR A 117 9.94 -7.42 14.49
CA TYR A 117 9.13 -8.16 13.51
C TYR A 117 7.91 -7.34 13.09
N GLY A 118 7.24 -6.67 14.06
CA GLY A 118 6.12 -5.78 13.79
C GLY A 118 6.50 -4.66 12.83
N ASN A 119 7.63 -4.00 13.08
CA ASN A 119 8.18 -2.96 12.19
C ASN A 119 8.43 -3.51 10.78
N THR A 120 9.05 -4.68 10.70
CA THR A 120 9.31 -5.35 9.42
C THR A 120 8.03 -5.63 8.64
N PHE A 121 6.98 -6.15 9.30
CA PHE A 121 5.70 -6.40 8.66
C PHE A 121 5.02 -5.12 8.15
N LEU A 122 5.10 -4.02 8.89
CA LEU A 122 4.56 -2.72 8.45
C LEU A 122 5.31 -2.18 7.24
N LEU A 123 6.64 -2.28 7.22
CA LEU A 123 7.47 -1.88 6.08
C LEU A 123 7.15 -2.73 4.83
N ILE A 124 7.05 -4.05 5.01
CA ILE A 124 6.68 -4.98 3.93
C ILE A 124 5.30 -4.64 3.38
N ALA A 125 4.30 -4.39 4.24
CA ALA A 125 2.96 -4.02 3.81
C ALA A 125 2.97 -2.80 2.88
N GLY A 126 3.70 -1.74 3.26
CA GLY A 126 3.78 -0.54 2.44
C GLY A 126 4.52 -0.76 1.12
N LEU A 127 5.66 -1.44 1.14
CA LEU A 127 6.42 -1.76 -0.08
C LEU A 127 5.63 -2.67 -1.02
N MET A 128 4.93 -3.67 -0.48
CA MET A 128 4.03 -4.53 -1.26
C MET A 128 2.91 -3.73 -1.91
N ASN A 129 2.33 -2.76 -1.19
CA ASN A 129 1.26 -1.94 -1.77
C ASN A 129 1.74 -1.07 -2.93
N TYR A 130 2.98 -0.57 -2.89
CA TYR A 130 3.57 0.08 -4.08
C TYR A 130 3.64 -0.86 -5.28
N LEU A 131 4.05 -2.12 -5.07
CA LEU A 131 4.08 -3.11 -6.15
C LEU A 131 2.67 -3.44 -6.67
N VAL A 132 1.70 -3.58 -5.78
CA VAL A 132 0.27 -3.80 -6.14
C VAL A 132 -0.28 -2.62 -6.94
N MET A 133 0.07 -1.39 -6.55
CA MET A 133 -0.29 -0.17 -7.27
C MET A 133 0.32 -0.16 -8.69
N LEU A 134 1.60 -0.47 -8.82
CA LEU A 134 2.29 -0.51 -10.11
C LEU A 134 1.73 -1.61 -11.02
N ASP A 135 1.45 -2.80 -10.47
CA ASP A 135 0.84 -3.88 -11.24
C ASP A 135 -0.57 -3.50 -11.73
N ALA A 136 -1.39 -2.90 -10.88
CA ALA A 136 -2.71 -2.41 -11.27
C ALA A 136 -2.64 -1.30 -12.33
N PHE A 137 -1.67 -0.40 -12.21
CA PHE A 137 -1.41 0.65 -13.20
C PHE A 137 -0.98 0.07 -14.54
N ASP A 138 -0.04 -0.89 -14.56
CA ASP A 138 0.46 -1.50 -15.79
C ASP A 138 -0.64 -2.27 -16.54
N ILE A 139 -1.54 -2.93 -15.81
CA ILE A 139 -2.69 -3.59 -16.40
C ILE A 139 -3.66 -2.55 -17.00
N ALA A 140 -3.95 -1.48 -16.27
CA ALA A 140 -4.84 -0.41 -16.75
C ALA A 140 -4.24 0.34 -17.95
N ALA A 141 -2.92 0.44 -18.03
CA ALA A 141 -2.20 1.04 -19.15
C ALA A 141 -2.04 0.09 -20.36
N GLY A 142 -2.60 -1.13 -20.30
CA GLY A 142 -2.51 -2.12 -21.38
C GLY A 142 -1.12 -2.75 -21.57
N ARG A 143 -0.20 -2.56 -20.61
CA ARG A 143 1.15 -3.13 -20.65
C ARG A 143 1.20 -4.58 -20.17
N LYS A 144 0.16 -5.01 -19.48
CA LYS A 144 0.03 -6.35 -18.88
C LYS A 144 -1.40 -6.87 -19.01
N SER A 145 -1.56 -8.16 -19.15
CA SER A 145 -2.87 -8.85 -19.19
C SER A 145 -3.19 -9.56 -17.87
#